data_5335ad1ca67727f3e91debb961f09653
#
_entry.id   5335ad1ca67727f3e91debb961f09653
#
_cell.length_a   1.000
_cell.length_b   1.000
_cell.length_c   1.000
_cell.angle_alpha   90.00
_cell.angle_beta   90.00
_cell.angle_gamma   90.00
#
_symmetry.space_group_name_H-M   'P 1'
#
loop_
_entity.id
_entity.type
_entity.pdbx_description
1 polymer ?
#
loop_
_entity_poly.entity_id
_entity_poly.type
_entity_poly.pdbx_seq_one_letter_code
_entity_poly.pdbx_strand_id
1 'polypeptide(L)'
;MVYLGMYDATLVLNGVSIGLHHGGGGASYALSYKLQKYVEKIGSDQKPQIYILGHYHGAFYMFYRNVHCFLPACFQKPTDLSVRFGLPNCVGGFIVEIEIANDGKNSIDKITHEFVPYY
;
A
#
# COMPACT_ATOMS: atom_id res chain seq x y z
N MET A 1 -18.08 11.33 -0.86
CA MET A 1 -17.31 10.06 -0.87
C MET A 1 -17.52 9.38 -2.21
N VAL A 2 -16.46 8.89 -2.82
CA VAL A 2 -16.53 8.19 -4.11
C VAL A 2 -16.25 6.70 -3.87
N TYR A 3 -17.14 5.84 -4.32
CA TYR A 3 -16.92 4.39 -4.26
C TYR A 3 -16.07 3.96 -5.46
N LEU A 4 -14.89 3.41 -5.17
CA LEU A 4 -13.90 3.06 -6.19
C LEU A 4 -13.93 1.58 -6.59
N GLY A 5 -14.67 0.74 -5.92
CA GLY A 5 -14.74 -0.69 -6.17
C GLY A 5 -14.56 -1.50 -4.90
N MET A 6 -14.73 -2.83 -5.02
CA MET A 6 -14.73 -3.73 -3.88
C MET A 6 -13.34 -4.28 -3.54
N TYR A 7 -12.56 -4.66 -4.56
CA TYR A 7 -11.25 -5.29 -4.36
C TYR A 7 -10.09 -4.52 -4.98
N ASP A 8 -10.33 -3.85 -6.09
CA ASP A 8 -9.32 -3.13 -6.83
C ASP A 8 -9.82 -1.75 -7.25
N ALA A 9 -8.93 -0.80 -7.26
CA ALA A 9 -9.19 0.50 -7.82
C ALA A 9 -7.90 1.17 -8.27
N THR A 10 -8.00 2.07 -9.22
CA THR A 10 -6.92 2.94 -9.61
C THR A 10 -7.38 4.38 -9.43
N LEU A 11 -6.58 5.14 -8.72
CA LEU A 11 -6.81 6.56 -8.46
C LEU A 11 -5.70 7.36 -9.14
N VAL A 12 -6.05 8.46 -9.77
CA VAL A 12 -5.05 9.37 -10.35
C VAL A 12 -5.15 10.72 -9.65
N LEU A 13 -4.07 11.14 -9.01
CA LEU A 13 -3.97 12.43 -8.33
C LEU A 13 -2.86 13.24 -9.00
N ASN A 14 -3.23 14.38 -9.60
CA ASN A 14 -2.28 15.26 -10.29
C ASN A 14 -1.38 14.49 -11.28
N GLY A 15 -1.94 13.49 -11.97
CA GLY A 15 -1.23 12.68 -12.95
C GLY A 15 -0.45 11.50 -12.37
N VAL A 16 -0.37 11.37 -11.05
CA VAL A 16 0.27 10.21 -10.40
C VAL A 16 -0.76 9.10 -10.23
N SER A 17 -0.46 7.91 -10.74
CA SER A 17 -1.34 6.76 -10.64
C SER A 17 -1.11 5.99 -9.34
N ILE A 18 -2.20 5.71 -8.64
CA ILE A 18 -2.18 4.98 -7.38
C ILE A 18 -3.08 3.75 -7.51
N GLY A 19 -2.50 2.57 -7.37
CA GLY A 19 -3.26 1.33 -7.35
C GLY A 19 -3.65 0.97 -5.92
N LEU A 20 -4.90 0.60 -5.74
CA LEU A 20 -5.44 0.16 -4.45
C LEU A 20 -5.94 -1.26 -4.62
N HIS A 21 -5.55 -2.15 -3.72
CA HIS A 21 -6.01 -3.54 -3.75
C HIS A 21 -6.26 -4.04 -2.34
N HIS A 22 -7.37 -4.74 -2.15
CA HIS A 22 -7.63 -5.48 -0.92
C HIS A 22 -7.11 -6.90 -1.09
N GLY A 23 -6.04 -7.24 -0.38
CA GLY A 23 -5.46 -8.57 -0.45
C GLY A 23 -6.34 -9.66 0.12
N GLY A 24 -5.91 -10.89 -0.02
CA GLY A 24 -6.63 -12.06 0.51
C GLY A 24 -5.68 -13.11 1.04
N GLY A 25 -6.25 -14.15 1.65
CA GLY A 25 -5.48 -15.23 2.23
C GLY A 25 -4.87 -14.87 3.58
N GLY A 26 -4.07 -15.77 4.11
CA GLY A 26 -3.39 -15.57 5.38
C GLY A 26 -2.16 -14.68 5.28
N ALA A 27 -1.66 -14.24 6.44
CA ALA A 27 -0.42 -13.50 6.52
C ALA A 27 0.75 -14.40 6.12
N SER A 28 1.75 -13.82 5.44
CA SER A 28 2.99 -14.52 5.16
C SER A 28 4.03 -14.22 6.23
N TYR A 29 5.05 -15.06 6.31
CA TYR A 29 6.14 -14.86 7.25
C TYR A 29 6.83 -13.51 7.06
N ALA A 30 7.10 -13.13 5.81
CA ALA A 30 7.65 -11.82 5.48
C ALA A 30 6.55 -10.92 4.93
N LEU A 31 6.42 -9.70 5.49
CA LEU A 31 5.42 -8.73 5.04
C LEU A 31 5.60 -8.33 3.57
N SER A 32 6.84 -8.28 3.10
CA SER A 32 7.15 -7.92 1.71
C SER A 32 6.67 -8.95 0.69
N TYR A 33 6.54 -10.22 1.09
CA TYR A 33 6.25 -11.33 0.17
C TYR A 33 4.96 -11.11 -0.62
N LYS A 34 3.88 -10.76 0.07
CA LYS A 34 2.58 -10.54 -0.59
C LYS A 34 2.62 -9.34 -1.53
N LEU A 35 3.25 -8.25 -1.11
CA LEU A 35 3.43 -7.08 -1.96
C LEU A 35 4.22 -7.42 -3.22
N GLN A 36 5.33 -8.14 -3.09
CA GLN A 36 6.13 -8.56 -4.23
C GLN A 36 5.32 -9.39 -5.22
N LYS A 37 4.55 -10.36 -4.71
CA LYS A 37 3.73 -11.23 -5.56
C LYS A 37 2.65 -10.47 -6.32
N TYR A 38 1.97 -9.53 -5.65
CA TYR A 38 0.95 -8.73 -6.32
C TYR A 38 1.57 -7.81 -7.38
N VAL A 39 2.68 -7.15 -7.07
CA VAL A 39 3.35 -6.26 -8.03
C VAL A 39 3.87 -7.04 -9.24
N GLU A 40 4.40 -8.24 -9.03
CA GLU A 40 4.89 -9.10 -10.13
C GLU A 40 3.79 -9.50 -11.10
N LYS A 41 2.54 -9.56 -10.66
CA LYS A 41 1.39 -9.90 -11.52
C LYS A 41 0.93 -8.74 -12.40
N ILE A 42 1.32 -7.52 -12.10
CA ILE A 42 0.90 -6.35 -12.85
C ILE A 42 1.76 -6.25 -14.12
N GLY A 43 1.12 -6.13 -15.28
CA GLY A 43 1.82 -5.93 -16.53
C GLY A 43 2.66 -4.66 -16.54
N SER A 44 3.80 -4.68 -17.21
CA SER A 44 4.76 -3.57 -17.18
C SER A 44 4.19 -2.26 -17.73
N ASP A 45 3.20 -2.35 -18.60
CA ASP A 45 2.48 -1.20 -19.18
C ASP A 45 1.35 -0.68 -18.30
N GLN A 46 1.00 -1.43 -17.24
CA GLN A 46 -0.13 -1.12 -16.34
C GLN A 46 0.30 -0.82 -14.91
N LYS A 47 1.60 -0.77 -14.63
CA LYS A 47 2.09 -0.53 -13.27
C LYS A 47 1.74 0.87 -12.80
N PRO A 48 1.11 0.99 -11.62
CA PRO A 48 0.95 2.29 -11.00
C PRO A 48 2.28 2.81 -10.47
N GLN A 49 2.35 4.08 -10.16
CA GLN A 49 3.52 4.66 -9.52
C GLN A 49 3.54 4.38 -8.02
N ILE A 50 2.35 4.27 -7.43
CA ILE A 50 2.17 3.92 -6.01
C ILE A 50 1.17 2.76 -5.95
N TYR A 51 1.47 1.75 -5.13
CA TYR A 51 0.60 0.59 -4.94
C TYR A 51 0.35 0.40 -3.44
N ILE A 52 -0.92 0.32 -3.07
CA ILE A 52 -1.34 0.16 -1.68
C ILE A 52 -2.12 -1.15 -1.56
N LEU A 53 -1.61 -2.05 -0.72
CA LEU A 53 -2.20 -3.35 -0.48
C LEU A 53 -2.75 -3.42 0.94
N GLY A 54 -4.06 -3.51 1.08
CA GLY A 54 -4.73 -3.65 2.37
C GLY A 54 -4.87 -5.09 2.82
N HIS A 55 -5.58 -5.32 3.90
CA HIS A 55 -5.95 -6.60 4.51
C HIS A 55 -4.98 -7.13 5.59
N TYR A 56 -3.68 -6.96 5.44
CA TYR A 56 -2.70 -7.70 6.26
C TYR A 56 -2.36 -7.03 7.59
N HIS A 57 -2.87 -5.84 7.88
CA HIS A 57 -2.72 -5.12 9.14
C HIS A 57 -1.28 -4.85 9.59
N GLY A 58 -0.32 -4.99 8.68
CA GLY A 58 1.07 -4.66 8.93
C GLY A 58 1.44 -3.30 8.33
N ALA A 59 2.42 -2.63 8.92
CA ALA A 59 2.94 -1.37 8.39
C ALA A 59 4.26 -1.65 7.66
N PHE A 60 4.31 -1.37 6.38
CA PHE A 60 5.48 -1.67 5.58
C PHE A 60 5.55 -0.79 4.33
N TYR A 61 6.76 -0.36 3.97
CA TYR A 61 7.02 0.34 2.71
C TYR A 61 8.22 -0.30 2.02
N MET A 62 8.13 -0.43 0.70
CA MET A 62 9.29 -0.77 -0.13
C MET A 62 9.17 -0.15 -1.51
N PHE A 63 10.33 0.09 -2.13
CA PHE A 63 10.39 0.45 -3.55
C PHE A 63 10.78 -0.80 -4.33
N TYR A 64 9.88 -1.29 -5.17
CA TYR A 64 10.05 -2.55 -5.87
C TYR A 64 9.57 -2.46 -7.31
N ARG A 65 10.43 -2.80 -8.25
CA ARG A 65 10.14 -2.74 -9.69
C ARG A 65 9.60 -1.38 -10.13
N ASN A 66 10.21 -0.33 -9.63
CA ASN A 66 9.84 1.07 -9.89
C ASN A 66 8.46 1.48 -9.36
N VAL A 67 7.93 0.75 -8.39
CA VAL A 67 6.66 1.05 -7.75
C VAL A 67 6.90 1.30 -6.25
N HIS A 68 6.32 2.40 -5.75
CA HIS A 68 6.29 2.67 -4.31
C HIS A 68 5.16 1.87 -3.69
N CYS A 69 5.50 0.88 -2.87
CA CYS A 69 4.54 -0.08 -2.33
C CYS A 69 4.33 0.12 -0.84
N PHE A 70 3.06 0.15 -0.42
CA PHE A 70 2.69 0.34 0.98
C PHE A 70 1.77 -0.77 1.47
N LEU A 71 2.05 -1.29 2.67
CA LEU A 71 1.06 -1.92 3.54
C LEU A 71 0.68 -0.85 4.57
N PRO A 72 -0.55 -0.33 4.56
CA PRO A 72 -0.88 0.90 5.31
C PRO A 72 -1.24 0.70 6.77
N ALA A 73 -1.10 -0.51 7.32
CA ALA A 73 -1.56 -0.84 8.65
C ALA A 73 -3.10 -0.83 8.76
N CYS A 74 -3.63 -0.69 9.95
CA CYS A 74 -5.07 -0.60 10.18
C CYS A 74 -5.38 0.34 11.33
N PHE A 75 -6.65 0.72 11.45
CA PHE A 75 -7.12 1.50 12.61
C PHE A 75 -7.89 0.65 13.61
N GLN A 76 -7.88 -0.67 13.43
CA GLN A 76 -8.58 -1.60 14.31
C GLN A 76 -7.63 -2.10 15.39
N LYS A 77 -8.09 -2.13 16.64
CA LYS A 77 -7.36 -2.73 17.74
C LYS A 77 -7.18 -4.23 17.53
N PRO A 78 -6.15 -4.85 18.14
CA PRO A 78 -5.98 -6.30 18.06
C PRO A 78 -7.27 -7.03 18.46
N THR A 79 -7.65 -8.01 17.64
CA THR A 79 -8.77 -8.90 17.94
C THR A 79 -8.25 -10.12 18.69
N ASP A 80 -9.14 -10.84 19.38
CA ASP A 80 -8.77 -12.09 20.03
C ASP A 80 -8.18 -13.09 19.02
N LEU A 81 -8.69 -13.10 17.81
CA LEU A 81 -8.19 -13.94 16.74
C LEU A 81 -6.75 -13.57 16.35
N SER A 82 -6.47 -12.28 16.18
CA SER A 82 -5.13 -11.82 15.82
C SER A 82 -4.09 -12.11 16.89
N VAL A 83 -4.46 -11.90 18.15
CA VAL A 83 -3.60 -12.22 19.30
C VAL A 83 -3.34 -13.72 19.38
N ARG A 84 -4.39 -14.53 19.22
CA ARG A 84 -4.33 -15.98 19.31
C ARG A 84 -3.41 -16.60 18.26
N PHE A 85 -3.40 -16.06 17.05
CA PHE A 85 -2.56 -16.57 15.96
C PHE A 85 -1.25 -15.79 15.76
N GLY A 86 -0.95 -14.86 16.65
CA GLY A 86 0.29 -14.07 16.55
C GLY A 86 0.38 -13.24 15.27
N LEU A 87 -0.76 -12.80 14.73
CA LEU A 87 -0.79 -12.04 13.50
C LEU A 87 -0.27 -10.61 13.72
N PRO A 88 0.41 -10.03 12.73
CA PRO A 88 0.84 -8.65 12.83
C PRO A 88 -0.37 -7.72 12.99
N ASN A 89 -0.24 -6.77 13.88
CA ASN A 89 -1.31 -5.80 14.11
C ASN A 89 -0.70 -4.45 14.48
N CYS A 90 -0.47 -3.64 13.44
CA CYS A 90 -0.01 -2.27 13.62
C CYS A 90 -1.21 -1.33 13.50
N VAL A 91 -1.46 -0.56 14.55
CA VAL A 91 -2.55 0.43 14.55
C VAL A 91 -1.98 1.79 14.21
N GLY A 92 -2.44 2.37 13.12
CA GLY A 92 -1.96 3.65 12.66
C GLY A 92 -2.12 3.82 11.15
N GLY A 93 -1.45 4.81 10.61
CA GLY A 93 -1.50 5.09 9.19
C GLY A 93 -0.25 5.81 8.69
N PHE A 94 -0.13 5.92 7.39
CA PHE A 94 0.93 6.68 6.74
C PHE A 94 0.43 8.04 6.28
N ILE A 95 1.26 9.05 6.47
CA ILE A 95 1.14 10.33 5.78
C ILE A 95 2.19 10.32 4.68
N VAL A 96 1.75 10.49 3.42
CA VAL A 96 2.64 10.41 2.26
C VAL A 96 2.62 11.74 1.53
N GLU A 97 3.79 12.32 1.35
CA GLU A 97 3.98 13.53 0.55
C GLU A 97 4.69 13.17 -0.74
N ILE A 98 4.16 13.65 -1.86
CA ILE A 98 4.69 13.35 -3.19
C ILE A 98 5.06 14.65 -3.86
N GLU A 99 6.31 14.76 -4.30
CA GLU A 99 6.76 15.83 -5.18
C GLU A 99 6.76 15.31 -6.60
N ILE A 100 6.04 16.00 -7.48
CA ILE A 100 5.91 15.58 -8.87
C ILE A 100 6.92 16.36 -9.70
N ALA A 101 7.71 15.66 -10.50
CA ALA A 101 8.68 16.29 -11.38
C ALA A 101 7.99 17.10 -12.47
N ASN A 102 8.55 18.27 -12.80
CA ASN A 102 8.02 19.14 -13.85
C ASN A 102 8.60 18.73 -15.21
N ASP A 103 8.44 17.46 -15.58
CA ASP A 103 9.00 16.88 -16.81
C ASP A 103 7.94 16.55 -17.87
N GLY A 104 6.67 16.87 -17.60
CA GLY A 104 5.56 16.56 -18.49
C GLY A 104 5.12 15.10 -18.46
N LYS A 105 5.79 14.24 -17.67
CA LYS A 105 5.48 12.82 -17.56
C LYS A 105 4.77 12.47 -16.26
N ASN A 106 4.57 13.45 -15.36
CA ASN A 106 3.96 13.26 -14.05
C ASN A 106 4.69 12.19 -13.22
N SER A 107 6.00 12.10 -13.39
CA SER A 107 6.80 11.19 -12.59
C SER A 107 7.01 11.71 -11.18
N ILE A 108 7.23 10.81 -10.25
CA ILE A 108 7.51 11.16 -8.86
C ILE A 108 8.98 11.55 -8.74
N ASP A 109 9.24 12.80 -8.37
CA ASP A 109 10.59 13.31 -8.13
C ASP A 109 11.09 12.89 -6.76
N LYS A 110 10.21 12.96 -5.77
CA LYS A 110 10.53 12.60 -4.38
C LYS A 110 9.28 12.14 -3.67
N ILE A 111 9.40 11.09 -2.87
CA ILE A 111 8.35 10.65 -1.97
C ILE A 111 8.87 10.65 -0.54
N THR A 112 8.07 11.18 0.36
CA THR A 112 8.35 11.18 1.80
C THR A 112 7.18 10.54 2.49
N HIS A 113 7.43 9.62 3.42
CA HIS A 113 6.36 8.99 4.17
C HIS A 113 6.69 8.93 5.66
N GLU A 114 5.65 8.98 6.45
CA GLU A 114 5.72 9.03 7.89
C GLU A 114 4.65 8.12 8.46
N PHE A 115 5.02 7.21 9.34
CA PHE A 115 4.05 6.36 10.04
C PHE A 115 3.62 7.04 11.33
N VAL A 116 2.30 7.19 11.48
CA VAL A 116 1.70 7.80 12.69
C VAL A 116 0.97 6.71 13.46
N PRO A 117 1.53 6.25 14.59
CA PRO A 117 0.88 5.21 15.38
C PRO A 117 -0.31 5.75 16.19
N TYR A 118 -1.30 4.90 16.40
CA TYR A 118 -2.45 5.15 17.25
C TYR A 118 -2.55 4.04 18.30
N TYR A 119 -2.05 4.29 19.50
CA TYR A 119 -2.20 3.37 20.63
C TYR A 119 -2.45 4.07 21.95
#